data_2e4fe03c8b6487290c0090e682f9451d
#
_entry.id   2e4fe03c8b6487290c0090e682f9451d
#
_cell.length_a   1.000
_cell.length_b   1.000
_cell.length_c   1.000
_cell.angle_alpha   90.00
_cell.angle_beta   90.00
_cell.angle_gamma   90.00
#
_symmetry.space_group_name_H-M   'P 1'
#
loop_
_entity.id
_entity.type
_entity.pdbx_description
1 polymer ?
#
loop_
_entity_poly.entity_id
_entity_poly.type
_entity_poly.pdbx_seq_one_letter_code
_entity_poly.pdbx_strand_id
1 'polypeptide(L)'
;MNEILDNTFTEEVKLIRASRNKRFINFLIDRIAVYIIIFALSFIVASIGMYNDSEELLDYMEDDSQFELMDYIIGWGTTLLFYTLMEGLLKGKTLGKYITRTRALDEHGELLTFSKAFIRSLCRFIPFDALTFLGEKSGLHDRLSKTMVVEDDETVQEHINKYF
;
A
#
# COMPACT_ATOMS: atom_id res chain seq x y z
N MET A 1 17.31 18.52 -46.67
CA MET A 1 18.14 18.32 -45.49
C MET A 1 17.35 18.80 -44.26
N ASN A 2 16.22 18.20 -43.93
CA ASN A 2 15.38 18.48 -42.72
C ASN A 2 14.29 17.41 -42.49
N GLU A 3 14.63 16.15 -42.66
CA GLU A 3 13.70 15.03 -42.43
C GLU A 3 14.24 13.96 -41.48
N ILE A 4 15.12 14.34 -40.56
CA ILE A 4 15.69 13.35 -39.60
C ILE A 4 15.34 13.66 -38.14
N LEU A 5 14.35 14.49 -37.86
CA LEU A 5 14.09 14.93 -36.49
C LEU A 5 12.71 14.57 -35.94
N ASP A 6 11.97 13.64 -36.51
CA ASP A 6 10.65 13.33 -35.97
C ASP A 6 10.33 11.83 -35.86
N ASN A 7 11.33 11.03 -35.52
CA ASN A 7 11.12 9.62 -35.17
C ASN A 7 11.62 9.30 -33.75
N THR A 8 11.39 10.16 -32.78
CA THR A 8 11.24 9.71 -31.40
C THR A 8 9.86 9.10 -31.27
N PHE A 9 9.69 7.89 -31.81
CA PHE A 9 8.62 7.02 -31.35
C PHE A 9 8.83 6.86 -29.85
N THR A 10 8.01 7.59 -29.07
CA THR A 10 7.71 7.19 -27.72
C THR A 10 7.07 5.82 -27.87
N GLU A 11 7.85 4.75 -27.71
CA GLU A 11 7.28 3.43 -27.51
C GLU A 11 6.37 3.57 -26.28
N GLU A 12 5.06 3.70 -26.55
CA GLU A 12 4.07 3.63 -25.48
C GLU A 12 4.21 2.25 -24.84
N VAL A 13 4.88 2.21 -23.70
CA VAL A 13 5.03 0.99 -22.92
C VAL A 13 3.62 0.50 -22.61
N LYS A 14 3.24 -0.63 -23.19
CA LYS A 14 1.94 -1.24 -22.98
C LYS A 14 1.85 -1.80 -21.56
N LEU A 15 1.41 -0.95 -20.64
CA LEU A 15 1.21 -1.32 -19.24
C LEU A 15 0.05 -2.31 -19.10
N ILE A 16 0.35 -3.52 -18.65
CA ILE A 16 -0.64 -4.57 -18.41
C ILE A 16 -1.18 -4.42 -16.98
N ARG A 17 -2.47 -4.14 -16.85
CA ARG A 17 -3.12 -4.04 -15.53
C ARG A 17 -3.11 -5.38 -14.82
N ALA A 18 -2.76 -5.37 -13.54
CA ALA A 18 -2.79 -6.57 -12.70
C ALA A 18 -4.20 -7.15 -12.60
N SER A 19 -4.28 -8.48 -12.65
CA SER A 19 -5.55 -9.22 -12.55
C SER A 19 -6.22 -8.99 -11.18
N ARG A 20 -7.54 -9.20 -11.12
CA ARG A 20 -8.32 -9.07 -9.87
C ARG A 20 -7.81 -10.00 -8.79
N ASN A 21 -7.47 -11.24 -9.14
CA ASN A 21 -6.94 -12.23 -8.20
C ASN A 21 -5.63 -11.78 -7.58
N LYS A 22 -4.69 -11.26 -8.37
CA LYS A 22 -3.42 -10.72 -7.85
C LYS A 22 -3.66 -9.56 -6.89
N ARG A 23 -4.58 -8.65 -7.19
CA ARG A 23 -4.93 -7.54 -6.32
C ARG A 23 -5.54 -8.00 -5.00
N PHE A 24 -6.42 -9.01 -5.04
CA PHE A 24 -7.01 -9.60 -3.84
C PHE A 24 -5.94 -10.30 -2.99
N ILE A 25 -5.04 -11.06 -3.61
CA ILE A 25 -3.91 -11.69 -2.92
C ILE A 25 -3.01 -10.63 -2.29
N ASN A 26 -2.71 -9.54 -2.98
CA ASN A 26 -1.95 -8.41 -2.43
C ASN A 26 -2.61 -7.88 -1.15
N PHE A 27 -3.91 -7.60 -1.23
CA PHE A 27 -4.67 -7.12 -0.07
C PHE A 27 -4.60 -8.10 1.10
N LEU A 28 -4.75 -9.39 0.86
CA LEU A 28 -4.72 -10.42 1.91
C LEU A 28 -3.35 -10.52 2.57
N ILE A 29 -2.27 -10.58 1.79
CA ILE A 29 -0.90 -10.65 2.30
C ILE A 29 -0.56 -9.39 3.10
N ASP A 30 -0.86 -8.21 2.55
CA ASP A 30 -0.61 -6.95 3.22
C ASP A 30 -1.40 -6.83 4.53
N ARG A 31 -2.64 -7.31 4.55
CA ARG A 31 -3.47 -7.31 5.75
C ARG A 31 -2.88 -8.23 6.84
N ILE A 32 -2.40 -9.41 6.47
CA ILE A 32 -1.70 -10.32 7.40
C ILE A 32 -0.44 -9.64 7.95
N ALA A 33 0.35 -8.98 7.09
CA ALA A 33 1.56 -8.27 7.52
C ALA A 33 1.23 -7.15 8.53
N VAL A 34 0.20 -6.36 8.28
CA VAL A 34 -0.25 -5.31 9.21
C VAL A 34 -0.67 -5.91 10.56
N TYR A 35 -1.44 -7.01 10.57
CA TYR A 35 -1.82 -7.67 11.82
C TYR A 35 -0.62 -8.21 12.59
N ILE A 36 0.38 -8.78 11.92
CA ILE A 36 1.63 -9.22 12.56
C ILE A 36 2.35 -8.04 13.21
N ILE A 37 2.42 -6.88 12.53
CA ILE A 37 3.05 -5.67 13.06
C ILE A 37 2.28 -5.18 14.29
N ILE A 38 0.95 -5.09 14.24
CA ILE A 38 0.12 -4.67 15.36
C ILE A 38 0.33 -5.61 16.54
N PHE A 39 0.26 -6.92 16.33
CA PHE A 39 0.48 -7.93 17.37
C PHE A 39 1.87 -7.79 18.02
N ALA A 40 2.92 -7.60 17.20
CA ALA A 40 4.27 -7.41 17.71
C ALA A 40 4.40 -6.13 18.55
N LEU A 41 3.79 -5.03 18.11
CA LEU A 41 3.78 -3.77 18.86
C LEU A 41 3.03 -3.93 20.19
N SER A 42 1.84 -4.53 20.18
CA SER A 42 1.06 -4.78 21.40
C SER A 42 1.82 -5.69 22.39
N PHE A 43 2.48 -6.72 21.87
CA PHE A 43 3.31 -7.60 22.69
C PHE A 43 4.50 -6.87 23.35
N ILE A 44 5.17 -5.98 22.61
CA ILE A 44 6.27 -5.16 23.13
C ILE A 44 5.76 -4.23 24.24
N VAL A 45 4.65 -3.52 24.00
CA VAL A 45 4.06 -2.60 24.99
C VAL A 45 3.68 -3.35 26.27
N ALA A 46 2.99 -4.49 26.15
CA ALA A 46 2.63 -5.32 27.29
C ALA A 46 3.86 -5.82 28.06
N SER A 47 4.92 -6.26 27.36
CA SER A 47 6.16 -6.73 27.98
C SER A 47 6.88 -5.62 28.77
N ILE A 48 6.89 -4.39 28.25
CA ILE A 48 7.46 -3.22 28.94
C ILE A 48 6.63 -2.88 30.18
N GLY A 49 5.29 -2.92 30.09
CA GLY A 49 4.41 -2.69 31.22
C GLY A 49 4.63 -3.68 32.37
N MET A 50 4.70 -4.95 32.05
CA MET A 50 4.98 -6.01 33.02
C MET A 50 6.37 -5.88 33.65
N TYR A 51 7.38 -5.48 32.86
CA TYR A 51 8.75 -5.33 33.38
C TYR A 51 8.88 -4.14 34.36
N ASN A 52 8.12 -3.06 34.12
CA ASN A 52 8.18 -1.85 34.94
C ASN A 52 7.22 -1.86 36.14
N ASP A 53 6.48 -2.94 36.38
CA ASP A 53 5.42 -3.04 37.42
C ASP A 53 4.47 -1.83 37.38
N SER A 54 4.14 -1.35 36.18
CA SER A 54 3.28 -0.18 36.00
C SER A 54 1.82 -0.59 36.17
N GLU A 55 1.31 -0.48 37.40
CA GLU A 55 -0.12 -0.67 37.73
C GLU A 55 -1.01 0.20 36.83
N GLU A 56 -0.58 1.44 36.53
CA GLU A 56 -1.29 2.39 35.68
C GLU A 56 -1.49 1.87 34.24
N LEU A 57 -0.49 1.16 33.66
CA LEU A 57 -0.63 0.55 32.34
C LEU A 57 -1.54 -0.69 32.38
N LEU A 58 -1.51 -1.46 33.46
CA LEU A 58 -2.37 -2.62 33.62
C LEU A 58 -3.82 -2.18 33.80
N ASP A 59 -4.09 -1.20 34.66
CA ASP A 59 -5.42 -0.59 34.83
C ASP A 59 -5.97 -0.05 33.51
N TYR A 60 -5.09 0.60 32.69
CA TYR A 60 -5.47 1.09 31.38
C TYR A 60 -5.85 -0.03 30.41
N MET A 61 -5.17 -1.19 30.47
CA MET A 61 -5.48 -2.37 29.66
C MET A 61 -6.75 -3.08 30.12
N GLU A 62 -7.18 -2.91 31.38
CA GLU A 62 -8.43 -3.45 31.93
C GLU A 62 -9.64 -2.56 31.64
N ASP A 63 -9.45 -1.28 31.31
CA ASP A 63 -10.53 -0.36 30.91
C ASP A 63 -10.92 -0.60 29.44
N ASP A 64 -11.87 -1.48 29.21
CA ASP A 64 -12.37 -1.88 27.89
C ASP A 64 -12.66 -0.68 26.95
N SER A 65 -13.17 0.43 27.49
CA SER A 65 -13.58 1.59 26.67
C SER A 65 -12.41 2.39 26.11
N GLN A 66 -11.35 2.56 26.88
CA GLN A 66 -10.13 3.25 26.47
C GLN A 66 -9.27 2.36 25.59
N PHE A 67 -9.25 1.07 25.90
CA PHE A 67 -8.51 0.07 25.14
C PHE A 67 -9.06 -0.06 23.71
N GLU A 68 -10.39 -0.14 23.53
CA GLU A 68 -11.03 -0.17 22.20
C GLU A 68 -10.65 1.04 21.34
N LEU A 69 -10.70 2.27 21.90
CA LEU A 69 -10.36 3.49 21.15
C LEU A 69 -8.90 3.50 20.69
N MET A 70 -7.98 3.08 21.58
CA MET A 70 -6.56 3.01 21.26
C MET A 70 -6.26 1.94 20.23
N ASP A 71 -6.92 0.80 20.29
CA ASP A 71 -6.79 -0.25 19.29
C ASP A 71 -7.19 0.23 17.88
N TYR A 72 -8.28 1.00 17.79
CA TYR A 72 -8.67 1.65 16.52
C TYR A 72 -7.60 2.63 16.04
N ILE A 73 -7.09 3.51 16.90
CA ILE A 73 -6.08 4.51 16.54
C ILE A 73 -4.77 3.82 16.12
N ILE A 74 -4.33 2.82 16.87
CA ILE A 74 -3.11 2.05 16.56
C ILE A 74 -3.31 1.27 15.26
N GLY A 75 -4.44 0.59 15.10
CA GLY A 75 -4.73 -0.20 13.91
C GLY A 75 -4.78 0.64 12.64
N TRP A 76 -5.47 1.78 12.69
CA TRP A 76 -5.58 2.69 11.55
C TRP A 76 -4.26 3.40 11.27
N GLY A 77 -3.59 3.88 12.31
CA GLY A 77 -2.29 4.53 12.21
C GLY A 77 -1.23 3.58 11.62
N THR A 78 -1.14 2.36 12.13
CA THR A 78 -0.23 1.34 11.60
C THR A 78 -0.55 0.99 10.15
N THR A 79 -1.82 0.83 9.80
CA THR A 79 -2.24 0.57 8.41
C THR A 79 -1.83 1.71 7.49
N LEU A 80 -2.11 2.96 7.88
CA LEU A 80 -1.75 4.16 7.12
C LEU A 80 -0.24 4.25 6.89
N LEU A 81 0.54 4.10 7.96
CA LEU A 81 1.99 4.14 7.90
C LEU A 81 2.56 3.02 7.05
N PHE A 82 2.09 1.79 7.25
CA PHE A 82 2.54 0.63 6.49
C PHE A 82 2.41 0.86 4.98
N TYR A 83 1.20 1.18 4.51
CA TYR A 83 0.97 1.38 3.07
C TYR A 83 1.69 2.61 2.53
N THR A 84 1.70 3.72 3.27
CA THR A 84 2.36 4.96 2.82
C THR A 84 3.87 4.76 2.71
N LEU A 85 4.49 4.15 3.72
CA LEU A 85 5.93 3.91 3.73
C LEU A 85 6.32 2.86 2.69
N MET A 86 5.60 1.74 2.62
CA MET A 86 5.91 0.69 1.66
C MET A 86 5.76 1.18 0.23
N GLU A 87 4.61 1.75 -0.14
CA GLU A 87 4.38 2.24 -1.50
C GLU A 87 5.26 3.45 -1.84
N GLY A 88 5.52 4.34 -0.88
CA GLY A 88 6.36 5.53 -1.07
C GLY A 88 7.85 5.19 -1.20
N LEU A 89 8.40 4.37 -0.31
CA LEU A 89 9.83 4.03 -0.28
C LEU A 89 10.18 2.94 -1.30
N LEU A 90 9.31 1.95 -1.50
CA LEU A 90 9.53 0.84 -2.42
C LEU A 90 8.96 1.10 -3.83
N LYS A 91 8.85 2.38 -4.21
CA LYS A 91 8.48 2.76 -5.58
C LYS A 91 7.20 2.06 -6.06
N GLY A 92 6.13 2.13 -5.26
CA GLY A 92 4.81 1.56 -5.57
C GLY A 92 4.62 0.08 -5.20
N LYS A 93 5.54 -0.52 -4.44
CA LYS A 93 5.42 -1.92 -3.99
C LYS A 93 5.02 -2.02 -2.52
N THR A 94 4.28 -3.07 -2.19
CA THR A 94 4.04 -3.58 -0.83
C THR A 94 4.52 -5.02 -0.76
N LEU A 95 4.47 -5.65 0.41
CA LEU A 95 4.83 -7.06 0.55
C LEU A 95 4.00 -7.96 -0.38
N GLY A 96 2.68 -7.77 -0.41
CA GLY A 96 1.80 -8.51 -1.30
C GLY A 96 2.14 -8.29 -2.77
N LYS A 97 2.36 -7.05 -3.18
CA LYS A 97 2.75 -6.71 -4.55
C LYS A 97 4.12 -7.27 -4.94
N TYR A 98 5.05 -7.34 -4.00
CA TYR A 98 6.35 -7.95 -4.24
C TYR A 98 6.21 -9.44 -4.58
N ILE A 99 5.38 -10.17 -3.80
CA ILE A 99 5.14 -11.61 -4.01
C ILE A 99 4.38 -11.88 -5.31
N THR A 100 3.40 -11.06 -5.65
CA THR A 100 2.57 -11.26 -6.86
C THR A 100 3.18 -10.67 -8.14
N ARG A 101 4.37 -10.04 -8.03
CA ARG A 101 5.04 -9.32 -9.11
C ARG A 101 4.11 -8.28 -9.74
N THR A 102 3.62 -7.36 -8.91
CA THR A 102 2.81 -6.21 -9.33
C THR A 102 3.39 -4.93 -8.75
N ARG A 103 3.04 -3.79 -9.34
CA ARG A 103 3.50 -2.48 -8.92
C ARG A 103 2.38 -1.45 -9.09
N ALA A 104 2.30 -0.49 -8.20
CA ALA A 104 1.45 0.68 -8.36
C ALA A 104 2.23 1.78 -9.07
N LEU A 105 1.64 2.31 -10.13
CA LEU A 105 2.13 3.46 -10.89
C LEU A 105 1.04 4.54 -10.91
N ASP A 106 1.40 5.74 -11.27
CA ASP A 106 0.40 6.76 -11.53
C ASP A 106 -0.34 6.55 -12.87
N GLU A 107 -1.28 7.41 -13.21
CA GLU A 107 -2.06 7.31 -14.45
C GLU A 107 -1.21 7.50 -15.72
N HIS A 108 -0.02 8.09 -15.62
CA HIS A 108 0.93 8.32 -16.71
C HIS A 108 1.99 7.22 -16.80
N GLY A 109 1.95 6.21 -15.91
CA GLY A 109 2.95 5.14 -15.87
C GLY A 109 4.22 5.51 -15.10
N GLU A 110 4.22 6.62 -14.37
CA GLU A 110 5.34 7.09 -13.56
C GLU A 110 5.33 6.44 -12.17
N LEU A 111 6.47 6.51 -11.51
CA LEU A 111 6.59 6.05 -10.12
C LEU A 111 5.71 6.87 -9.18
N LEU A 112 5.15 6.21 -8.18
CA LEU A 112 4.34 6.90 -7.18
C LEU A 112 5.18 7.93 -6.41
N THR A 113 4.65 9.15 -6.34
CA THR A 113 5.13 10.13 -5.36
C THR A 113 4.64 9.75 -3.96
N PHE A 114 5.34 10.20 -2.93
CA PHE A 114 4.96 9.96 -1.54
C PHE A 114 3.55 10.49 -1.22
N SER A 115 3.18 11.64 -1.80
CA SER A 115 1.84 12.22 -1.66
C SER A 115 0.77 11.31 -2.27
N LYS A 116 0.99 10.73 -3.44
CA LYS A 116 0.05 9.79 -4.05
C LYS A 116 -0.05 8.50 -3.24
N ALA A 117 1.05 7.98 -2.70
CA ALA A 117 1.05 6.83 -1.80
C ALA A 117 0.22 7.10 -0.54
N PHE A 118 0.37 8.28 0.06
CA PHE A 118 -0.42 8.70 1.22
C PHE A 118 -1.92 8.79 0.93
N ILE A 119 -2.31 9.45 -0.18
CA ILE A 119 -3.71 9.55 -0.60
C ILE A 119 -4.30 8.15 -0.84
N ARG A 120 -3.56 7.25 -1.51
CA ARG A 120 -3.96 5.85 -1.69
C ARG A 120 -4.22 5.15 -0.37
N SER A 121 -3.32 5.35 0.60
CA SER A 121 -3.43 4.76 1.94
C SER A 121 -4.65 5.27 2.69
N LEU A 122 -4.97 6.57 2.59
CA LEU A 122 -6.19 7.15 3.14
C LEU A 122 -7.46 6.58 2.49
N CYS A 123 -7.48 6.42 1.17
CA CYS A 123 -8.63 5.88 0.46
C CYS A 123 -8.96 4.43 0.86
N ARG A 124 -8.00 3.67 1.39
CA ARG A 124 -8.22 2.29 1.88
C ARG A 124 -9.09 2.22 3.14
N PHE A 125 -9.26 3.34 3.85
CA PHE A 125 -10.17 3.43 5.00
C PHE A 125 -11.63 3.59 4.60
N ILE A 126 -11.91 3.86 3.32
CA ILE A 126 -13.28 3.92 2.83
C ILE A 126 -13.87 2.50 2.95
N PRO A 127 -15.01 2.34 3.65
CA PRO A 127 -15.67 1.05 3.76
C PRO A 127 -15.91 0.45 2.37
N PHE A 128 -15.68 -0.85 2.27
CA PHE A 128 -15.84 -1.62 1.03
C PHE A 128 -14.81 -1.35 -0.09
N ASP A 129 -13.75 -0.56 0.12
CA ASP A 129 -12.68 -0.41 -0.88
C ASP A 129 -12.17 -1.79 -1.37
N ALA A 130 -11.96 -2.73 -0.44
CA ALA A 130 -11.55 -4.09 -0.78
C ALA A 130 -12.57 -4.86 -1.65
N LEU A 131 -13.86 -4.55 -1.56
CA LEU A 131 -14.90 -5.19 -2.37
C LEU A 131 -14.98 -4.59 -3.79
N THR A 132 -14.47 -3.38 -3.99
CA THR A 132 -14.46 -2.76 -5.33
C THR A 132 -13.56 -3.52 -6.31
N PHE A 133 -12.60 -4.32 -5.81
CA PHE A 133 -11.80 -5.22 -6.68
C PHE A 133 -12.64 -6.32 -7.32
N LEU A 134 -13.76 -6.72 -6.71
CA LEU A 134 -14.61 -7.78 -7.22
C LEU A 134 -15.52 -7.31 -8.35
N GLY A 135 -15.93 -6.03 -8.32
CA GLY A 135 -16.88 -5.45 -9.28
C GLY A 135 -16.25 -4.75 -10.48
N GLU A 136 -15.20 -4.00 -10.29
CA GLU A 136 -14.60 -3.12 -11.31
C GLU A 136 -13.14 -3.50 -11.64
N LYS A 137 -12.64 -2.96 -12.77
CA LYS A 137 -11.25 -3.18 -13.21
C LYS A 137 -10.21 -2.48 -12.33
N SER A 138 -10.61 -1.52 -11.47
CA SER A 138 -9.71 -0.80 -10.57
C SER A 138 -10.37 -0.59 -9.21
N GLY A 139 -9.59 -0.70 -8.12
CA GLY A 139 -10.05 -0.40 -6.77
C GLY A 139 -10.40 1.09 -6.59
N LEU A 140 -11.21 1.39 -5.59
CA LEU A 140 -11.62 2.77 -5.30
C LEU A 140 -10.40 3.66 -4.99
N HIS A 141 -9.44 3.16 -4.20
CA HIS A 141 -8.20 3.87 -3.90
C HIS A 141 -7.36 4.16 -5.14
N ASP A 142 -7.36 3.28 -6.16
CA ASP A 142 -6.66 3.51 -7.42
C ASP A 142 -7.31 4.67 -8.19
N ARG A 143 -8.64 4.70 -8.24
CA ARG A 143 -9.40 5.73 -8.97
C ARG A 143 -9.26 7.11 -8.33
N LEU A 144 -9.41 7.18 -7.01
CA LEU A 144 -9.37 8.46 -6.28
C LEU A 144 -7.97 9.07 -6.26
N SER A 145 -6.94 8.24 -6.22
CA SER A 145 -5.54 8.70 -6.24
C SER A 145 -4.96 8.86 -7.65
N LYS A 146 -5.75 8.60 -8.70
CA LYS A 146 -5.31 8.61 -10.09
C LYS A 146 -4.07 7.73 -10.32
N THR A 147 -4.20 6.48 -9.95
CA THR A 147 -3.13 5.50 -10.03
C THR A 147 -3.64 4.19 -10.59
N MET A 148 -2.73 3.29 -10.93
CA MET A 148 -3.07 1.95 -11.40
C MET A 148 -2.12 0.91 -10.84
N VAL A 149 -2.57 -0.33 -10.72
CA VAL A 149 -1.70 -1.47 -10.41
C VAL A 149 -1.48 -2.27 -11.68
N VAL A 150 -0.20 -2.43 -12.02
CA VAL A 150 0.25 -3.13 -13.22
C VAL A 150 1.05 -4.38 -12.87
N GLU A 151 1.22 -5.27 -13.82
CA GLU A 151 2.19 -6.36 -13.72
C GLU A 151 3.59 -5.78 -13.77
N ASP A 152 4.47 -6.19 -12.86
CA ASP A 152 5.84 -5.72 -12.74
C ASP A 152 6.75 -6.67 -13.53
N ASP A 153 6.61 -6.62 -14.84
CA ASP A 153 7.40 -7.38 -15.81
C ASP A 153 8.69 -6.64 -16.24
N GLU A 154 9.47 -7.27 -17.10
CA GLU A 154 10.71 -6.69 -17.60
C GLU A 154 10.49 -5.37 -18.32
N THR A 155 9.38 -5.24 -19.05
CA THR A 155 9.01 -4.02 -19.80
C THR A 155 8.79 -2.84 -18.86
N VAL A 156 8.08 -3.05 -17.75
CA VAL A 156 7.87 -2.04 -16.71
C VAL A 156 9.19 -1.68 -16.02
N GLN A 157 10.06 -2.67 -15.75
CA GLN A 157 11.37 -2.44 -15.14
C GLN A 157 12.28 -1.62 -16.06
N GLU A 158 12.33 -1.93 -17.35
CA GLU A 158 13.10 -1.17 -18.34
C GLU A 158 12.58 0.27 -18.44
N HIS A 159 11.27 0.45 -18.48
CA HIS A 159 10.66 1.78 -18.50
C HIS A 159 11.08 2.61 -17.26
N ILE A 160 10.99 2.03 -16.07
CA ILE A 160 11.38 2.70 -14.83
C ILE A 160 12.87 3.04 -14.84
N ASN A 161 13.74 2.11 -15.24
CA ASN A 161 15.19 2.34 -15.27
C ASN A 161 15.62 3.37 -16.32
N LYS A 162 14.82 3.56 -17.38
CA LYS A 162 15.10 4.55 -18.43
C LYS A 162 14.78 5.99 -18.00
N TYR A 163 13.76 6.17 -17.17
CA TYR A 163 13.22 7.50 -16.83
C TYR A 163 13.43 7.92 -15.37
N PHE A 164 13.83 7.00 -14.48
CA PHE A 164 13.99 7.23 -13.02
C PHE A 164 15.23 6.54 -12.44
#